data_22444aa82f17e205632c4a53226c601f
#
_entry.id   22444aa82f17e205632c4a53226c601f
#
_cell.length_a   1.000
_cell.length_b   1.000
_cell.length_c   1.000
_cell.angle_alpha   90.00
_cell.angle_beta   90.00
_cell.angle_gamma   90.00
#
_symmetry.space_group_name_H-M   'P 1'
#
loop_
_entity.id
_entity.type
_entity.pdbx_description
1 polymer ?
#
loop_
_entity_poly.entity_id
_entity_poly.type
_entity_poly.pdbx_seq_one_letter_code
_entity_poly.pdbx_strand_id
1 'polypeptide(L)' 'MLKLDFSKEEYENIKNKIFLNEFQERILEYRLKEMSITKMAMLENCSESTINREIKKIKNKIKKVI' A
#
# COMPACT_ATOMS: atom_id res chain seq x y z
N MET A 1 9.31 -10.18 -7.98
CA MET A 1 9.09 -9.11 -7.01
C MET A 1 7.61 -8.96 -6.72
N LEU A 2 7.24 -8.85 -5.46
CA LEU A 2 5.84 -8.67 -5.09
C LEU A 2 5.36 -7.28 -5.48
N LYS A 3 4.27 -7.23 -6.22
CA LYS A 3 3.63 -5.97 -6.61
C LYS A 3 2.40 -5.75 -5.76
N LEU A 4 2.03 -4.50 -5.55
CA LEU A 4 0.80 -4.15 -4.85
C LEU A 4 -0.36 -3.98 -5.83
N ASP A 5 -0.41 -4.86 -6.84
CA ASP A 5 -1.44 -4.82 -7.87
C ASP A 5 -2.46 -5.92 -7.56
N PHE A 6 -3.53 -5.54 -6.89
CA PHE A 6 -4.60 -6.47 -6.51
C PHE A 6 -5.90 -6.06 -7.17
N SER A 7 -6.79 -7.03 -7.34
CA SER A 7 -8.17 -6.71 -7.64
C SER A 7 -8.79 -6.13 -6.37
N LYS A 8 -9.91 -5.46 -6.52
CA LYS A 8 -10.62 -4.87 -5.37
C LYS A 8 -11.01 -5.95 -4.36
N GLU A 9 -11.41 -7.12 -4.85
CA GLU A 9 -11.77 -8.25 -4.01
C GLU A 9 -10.56 -8.75 -3.20
N GLU A 10 -9.42 -8.89 -3.84
CA GLU A 10 -8.18 -9.28 -3.17
C GLU A 10 -7.77 -8.27 -2.11
N TYR A 11 -7.91 -6.99 -2.42
CA TYR A 11 -7.62 -5.93 -1.48
C TYR A 11 -8.48 -6.05 -0.21
N GLU A 12 -9.78 -6.29 -0.37
CA GLU A 12 -10.68 -6.45 0.76
C GLU A 12 -10.33 -7.65 1.62
N ASN A 13 -9.98 -8.77 0.99
CA ASN A 13 -9.55 -9.97 1.71
C ASN A 13 -8.28 -9.72 2.51
N ILE A 14 -7.31 -9.04 1.91
CA ILE A 14 -6.05 -8.72 2.60
C ILE A 14 -6.31 -7.76 3.76
N LYS A 15 -7.14 -6.75 3.54
CA LYS A 15 -7.49 -5.77 4.56
C LYS A 15 -8.11 -6.41 5.79
N ASN A 16 -8.89 -7.49 5.60
CA ASN A 16 -9.50 -8.22 6.70
C ASN A 16 -8.51 -9.11 7.45
N LYS A 17 -7.41 -9.49 6.84
CA LYS A 17 -6.42 -10.42 7.41
C LYS A 17 -5.24 -9.74 8.07
N ILE A 18 -4.94 -8.51 7.69
CA ILE A 18 -3.80 -7.76 8.22
C ILE A 18 -4.25 -6.42 8.74
N PHE A 19 -3.54 -5.93 9.73
CA PHE A 19 -3.78 -4.59 10.25
C PHE A 19 -2.96 -3.57 9.48
N LEU A 20 -3.64 -2.56 8.94
CA LEU A 20 -3.00 -1.41 8.29
C LEU A 20 -3.46 -0.15 9.01
N ASN A 21 -2.53 0.77 9.28
CA ASN A 21 -2.92 2.07 9.80
C ASN A 21 -3.52 2.92 8.67
N GLU A 22 -4.12 4.04 9.01
CA GLU A 22 -4.80 4.90 8.04
C GLU A 22 -3.88 5.31 6.88
N PHE A 23 -2.63 5.64 7.19
CA PHE A 23 -1.66 6.02 6.17
C PHE A 23 -1.40 4.89 5.19
N GLN A 24 -1.18 3.68 5.72
CA GLN A 24 -0.94 2.49 4.89
C GLN A 24 -2.15 2.13 4.04
N GLU A 25 -3.36 2.28 4.59
CA GLU A 25 -4.58 2.06 3.83
C GLU A 25 -4.69 3.03 2.66
N ARG A 26 -4.37 4.30 2.87
CA ARG A 26 -4.39 5.28 1.80
C ARG A 26 -3.39 4.94 0.70
N ILE A 27 -2.18 4.54 1.08
CA ILE A 27 -1.14 4.15 0.12
C ILE A 27 -1.62 2.97 -0.72
N LEU A 28 -2.21 1.96 -0.09
CA LEU A 28 -2.71 0.80 -0.81
C LEU A 28 -3.82 1.18 -1.79
N GLU A 29 -4.73 2.06 -1.39
CA GLU A 29 -5.77 2.57 -2.27
C GLU A 29 -5.19 3.33 -3.46
N TYR A 30 -4.15 4.14 -3.23
CA TYR A 30 -3.48 4.85 -4.31
C TYR A 30 -2.89 3.87 -5.32
N ARG A 31 -2.30 2.78 -4.84
CA ARG A 31 -1.75 1.75 -5.73
C ARG A 31 -2.83 1.06 -6.56
N LEU A 32 -3.99 0.84 -5.98
CA LEU A 32 -5.12 0.30 -6.74
C LEU A 32 -5.55 1.22 -7.87
N LYS A 33 -5.33 2.52 -7.70
CA LYS A 33 -5.62 3.51 -8.73
C LYS A 33 -4.43 3.74 -9.66
N GLU A 34 -3.40 2.94 -9.53
CA GLU A 34 -2.17 3.02 -10.33
C GLU A 34 -1.46 4.36 -10.22
N MET A 35 -1.54 4.98 -9.04
CA MET A 35 -0.91 6.25 -8.78
C MET A 35 0.60 6.09 -8.61
N SER A 36 1.37 7.06 -9.10
CA SER A 36 2.83 7.03 -8.96
C SER A 36 3.27 7.35 -7.53
N ILE A 37 4.48 6.89 -7.18
CA ILE A 37 5.08 7.19 -5.88
C ILE A 37 5.21 8.70 -5.67
N THR A 38 5.64 9.40 -6.70
CA THR A 38 5.78 10.86 -6.66
C THR A 38 4.46 11.54 -6.29
N LYS A 39 3.38 11.10 -6.91
CA LYS A 39 2.07 11.69 -6.65
C LYS A 39 1.57 11.35 -5.24
N MET A 40 1.81 10.12 -4.78
CA MET A 40 1.47 9.73 -3.41
C MET A 40 2.18 10.63 -2.40
N ALA A 41 3.46 10.86 -2.60
CA ALA A 41 4.27 11.71 -1.72
C ALA A 41 3.71 13.13 -1.68
N MET A 42 3.30 13.65 -2.82
CA MET A 42 2.70 14.98 -2.89
C MET A 42 1.39 15.04 -2.12
N LEU A 43 0.52 14.07 -2.31
CA LEU A 43 -0.79 14.03 -1.65
C LEU A 43 -0.67 13.83 -0.14
N GLU A 44 0.31 13.05 0.31
CA GLU A 44 0.52 12.80 1.73
C GLU A 44 1.49 13.80 2.36
N ASN A 45 1.99 14.73 1.58
CA ASN A 45 2.89 15.77 2.04
C ASN A 45 4.12 15.21 2.72
N CYS A 46 4.75 14.21 2.11
CA CYS A 46 5.93 13.54 2.63
C CYS A 46 6.90 13.22 1.48
N SER A 47 8.06 12.65 1.82
CA SER A 47 9.07 12.28 0.82
C SER A 47 8.71 10.95 0.15
N GLU A 48 9.28 10.72 -1.05
CA GLU A 48 9.14 9.44 -1.74
C GLU A 48 9.77 8.31 -0.93
N SER A 49 10.84 8.60 -0.20
CA SER A 49 11.48 7.62 0.68
C SER A 49 10.51 7.12 1.74
N THR A 50 9.70 8.01 2.30
CA THR A 50 8.68 7.64 3.27
C THR A 50 7.64 6.71 2.65
N ILE A 51 7.18 7.03 1.45
CA ILE A 51 6.21 6.20 0.73
C ILE A 51 6.80 4.82 0.46
N ASN A 52 8.03 4.76 -0.05
CA ASN A 52 8.70 3.48 -0.33
C ASN A 52 8.84 2.62 0.91
N ARG A 53 9.17 3.25 2.04
CA ARG A 53 9.29 2.54 3.33
C ARG A 53 7.96 1.93 3.75
N GLU A 54 6.88 2.68 3.62
CA GLU A 54 5.56 2.19 3.99
C GLU A 54 5.09 1.09 3.05
N ILE A 55 5.36 1.20 1.76
CA ILE A 55 5.06 0.15 0.79
C ILE A 55 5.77 -1.15 1.17
N LYS A 56 7.05 -1.05 1.58
CA LYS A 56 7.80 -2.21 2.01
C LYS A 56 7.18 -2.88 3.24
N LYS A 57 6.73 -2.08 4.20
CA LYS A 57 6.04 -2.60 5.38
C LYS A 57 4.74 -3.31 5.01
N ILE A 58 3.97 -2.73 4.10
CA ILE A 58 2.72 -3.33 3.62
C ILE A 58 3.01 -4.67 2.95
N LYS A 59 4.02 -4.72 2.07
CA LYS A 59 4.42 -5.96 1.40
C LYS A 59 4.78 -7.06 2.40
N ASN A 60 5.53 -6.70 3.45
CA ASN A 60 5.91 -7.65 4.47
C ASN A 60 4.71 -8.19 5.24
N LYS A 61 3.73 -7.35 5.52
CA LYS A 61 2.50 -7.79 6.18
C LYS A 61 1.70 -8.75 5.29
N ILE A 62 1.63 -8.45 4.00
CA ILE A 62 0.92 -9.29 3.04
C ILE A 62 1.59 -10.66 2.92
N LYS A 63 2.92 -10.69 2.86
CA LYS A 63 3.66 -11.95 2.77
C LYS A 63 3.37 -12.91 3.92
N LYS A 64 3.01 -12.39 5.08
CA LYS A 64 2.72 -13.23 6.27
C LYS A 64 1.37 -13.92 6.19
N VAL A 65 0.47 -13.47 5.32
CA VAL A 65 -0.89 -14.01 5.23
C VAL A 65 -1.20 -14.68 3.90
N ILE A 66 -0.27 -14.65 2.95
CA ILE A 66 -0.43 -15.29 1.65
C ILE A 66 0.25 -16.67 1.61
#